data_7f8a8ec440c578aae5a575240fe418c0
#
_entry.id   7f8a8ec440c578aae5a575240fe418c0
#
_cell.length_a   1.000
_cell.length_b   1.000
_cell.length_c   1.000
_cell.angle_alpha   90.00
_cell.angle_beta   90.00
_cell.angle_gamma   90.00
#
_symmetry.space_group_name_H-M   'P 1'
#
loop_
_entity.id
_entity.type
_entity.pdbx_description
1 polymer ?
#
loop_
_entity_poly.entity_id
_entity_poly.type
_entity_poly.pdbx_seq_one_letter_code
_entity_poly.pdbx_strand_id
1 'polypeptide(L)'
;MSYVPTVLIVDDSRLSRMMIRAFITQAHPDWPIIEASNGPEALEKTATQTVDLMTIDLNMPGMDGLTLATQLQHNHPTAHITLITANIQESVRQRAAAAGMGFIAKPVSTDSILACLSALENSRA
;
A
#
# COMPACT_ATOMS: atom_id res chain seq x y z
N MET A 1 -19.27 -14.43 9.65
CA MET A 1 -19.13 -13.59 8.47
C MET A 1 -17.67 -13.32 8.19
N SER A 2 -17.19 -13.65 7.01
CA SER A 2 -15.80 -13.45 6.69
C SER A 2 -15.55 -11.98 6.32
N TYR A 3 -14.45 -11.43 6.84
CA TYR A 3 -14.03 -10.07 6.55
C TYR A 3 -13.25 -10.04 5.24
N VAL A 4 -13.61 -9.12 4.36
CA VAL A 4 -12.94 -8.95 3.07
C VAL A 4 -12.30 -7.57 3.02
N PRO A 5 -10.96 -7.48 3.13
CA PRO A 5 -10.27 -6.19 3.10
C PRO A 5 -10.34 -5.54 1.73
N THR A 6 -10.42 -4.21 1.71
CA THR A 6 -10.25 -3.43 0.49
C THR A 6 -8.80 -2.94 0.42
N VAL A 7 -8.17 -3.11 -0.73
CA VAL A 7 -6.76 -2.81 -0.97
C VAL A 7 -6.63 -1.62 -1.91
N LEU A 8 -5.72 -0.70 -1.57
CA LEU A 8 -5.33 0.40 -2.46
C LEU A 8 -3.89 0.16 -2.92
N ILE A 9 -3.66 0.24 -4.23
CA ILE A 9 -2.33 0.19 -4.83
C ILE A 9 -2.04 1.53 -5.48
N VAL A 10 -1.01 2.24 -5.01
CA VAL A 10 -0.60 3.53 -5.58
C VAL A 10 0.80 3.38 -6.17
N ASP A 11 0.92 3.55 -7.47
CA ASP A 11 2.19 3.46 -8.20
C ASP A 11 1.97 4.12 -9.56
N ASP A 12 2.91 4.95 -10.01
CA ASP A 12 2.80 5.60 -11.30
C ASP A 12 3.09 4.66 -12.46
N SER A 13 3.67 3.50 -12.21
CA SER A 13 3.94 2.48 -13.20
C SER A 13 2.78 1.50 -13.31
N ARG A 14 2.16 1.46 -14.48
CA ARG A 14 1.09 0.51 -14.74
C ARG A 14 1.56 -0.94 -14.55
N LEU A 15 2.77 -1.23 -15.01
CA LEU A 15 3.34 -2.57 -14.87
C LEU A 15 3.50 -2.96 -13.40
N SER A 16 4.02 -2.04 -12.57
CA SER A 16 4.15 -2.30 -11.15
C SER A 16 2.80 -2.57 -10.50
N ARG A 17 1.77 -1.76 -10.84
CA ARG A 17 0.43 -1.98 -10.30
C ARG A 17 -0.11 -3.34 -10.71
N MET A 18 0.09 -3.73 -11.96
CA MET A 18 -0.37 -5.04 -12.46
C MET A 18 0.29 -6.19 -11.70
N MET A 19 1.59 -6.06 -11.42
CA MET A 19 2.34 -7.10 -10.71
C MET A 19 1.86 -7.23 -9.27
N ILE A 20 1.72 -6.10 -8.57
CA ILE A 20 1.24 -6.12 -7.17
C ILE A 20 -0.17 -6.68 -7.11
N ARG A 21 -1.04 -6.23 -8.01
CA ARG A 21 -2.41 -6.74 -8.11
C ARG A 21 -2.43 -8.25 -8.32
N ALA A 22 -1.58 -8.75 -9.23
CA ALA A 22 -1.53 -10.17 -9.53
C ALA A 22 -1.14 -10.99 -8.30
N PHE A 23 -0.14 -10.54 -7.54
CA PHE A 23 0.28 -11.23 -6.31
C PHE A 23 -0.84 -11.26 -5.28
N ILE A 24 -1.54 -10.16 -5.10
CA ILE A 24 -2.64 -10.09 -4.13
C ILE A 24 -3.81 -10.98 -4.58
N THR A 25 -4.20 -10.87 -5.84
CA THR A 25 -5.31 -11.64 -6.40
C THR A 25 -5.04 -13.13 -6.39
N GLN A 26 -3.78 -13.53 -6.58
CA GLN A 26 -3.40 -14.94 -6.51
C GLN A 26 -3.60 -15.49 -5.10
N ALA A 27 -3.29 -14.69 -4.08
CA ALA A 27 -3.47 -15.10 -2.69
C ALA A 27 -4.92 -14.97 -2.23
N HIS A 28 -5.61 -13.91 -2.66
CA HIS A 28 -6.97 -13.57 -2.22
C HIS A 28 -7.78 -13.04 -3.40
N PRO A 29 -8.34 -13.93 -4.23
CA PRO A 29 -9.03 -13.49 -5.46
C PRO A 29 -10.30 -12.68 -5.22
N ASP A 30 -10.84 -12.71 -4.02
CA ASP A 30 -12.08 -12.00 -3.68
C ASP A 30 -11.85 -10.61 -3.05
N TRP A 31 -10.61 -10.21 -2.80
CA TRP A 31 -10.34 -8.91 -2.21
C TRP A 31 -10.49 -7.79 -3.24
N PRO A 32 -11.35 -6.77 -2.99
CA PRO A 32 -11.45 -5.62 -3.91
C PRO A 32 -10.17 -4.82 -3.93
N ILE A 33 -9.76 -4.40 -5.13
CA ILE A 33 -8.52 -3.64 -5.32
C ILE A 33 -8.84 -2.33 -6.04
N ILE A 34 -8.37 -1.22 -5.45
CA ILE A 34 -8.42 0.10 -6.05
C ILE A 34 -7.01 0.45 -6.52
N GLU A 35 -6.86 0.92 -7.74
CA GLU A 35 -5.57 1.38 -8.26
C GLU A 35 -5.58 2.88 -8.45
N ALA A 36 -4.45 3.52 -8.15
CA ALA A 36 -4.23 4.94 -8.39
C ALA A 36 -2.83 5.15 -8.93
N SER A 37 -2.69 6.05 -9.89
CA SER A 37 -1.40 6.34 -10.54
C SER A 37 -0.68 7.53 -9.93
N ASN A 38 -1.32 8.25 -9.01
CA ASN A 38 -0.74 9.43 -8.35
C ASN A 38 -1.46 9.71 -7.03
N GLY A 39 -0.92 10.66 -6.28
CA GLY A 39 -1.46 11.03 -4.98
C GLY A 39 -2.87 11.58 -5.02
N PRO A 40 -3.15 12.60 -5.83
CA PRO A 40 -4.51 13.15 -5.91
C PRO A 40 -5.57 12.12 -6.30
N GLU A 41 -5.25 11.22 -7.23
CA GLU A 41 -6.16 10.15 -7.62
C GLU A 41 -6.43 9.19 -6.44
N ALA A 42 -5.38 8.86 -5.69
CA ALA A 42 -5.53 7.99 -4.52
C ALA A 42 -6.44 8.63 -3.46
N LEU A 43 -6.26 9.91 -3.19
CA LEU A 43 -7.08 10.62 -2.22
C LEU A 43 -8.54 10.70 -2.69
N GLU A 44 -8.76 10.97 -3.96
CA GLU A 44 -10.11 11.05 -4.53
C GLU A 44 -10.83 9.71 -4.46
N LYS A 45 -10.17 8.64 -4.90
CA LYS A 45 -10.78 7.31 -4.96
C LYS A 45 -11.09 6.72 -3.60
N THR A 46 -10.38 7.14 -2.56
CA THR A 46 -10.55 6.60 -1.21
C THR A 46 -11.36 7.50 -0.28
N ALA A 47 -11.81 8.66 -0.78
CA ALA A 47 -12.50 9.66 0.06
C ALA A 47 -13.81 9.15 0.65
N THR A 48 -14.51 8.25 -0.04
CA THR A 48 -15.84 7.80 0.35
C THR A 48 -15.90 6.31 0.70
N GLN A 49 -14.75 5.65 0.86
CA GLN A 49 -14.76 4.23 1.19
C GLN A 49 -13.69 3.87 2.21
N THR A 50 -13.92 2.79 2.92
CA THR A 50 -12.96 2.26 3.89
C THR A 50 -11.90 1.45 3.14
N VAL A 51 -10.62 1.73 3.43
CA VAL A 51 -9.50 0.99 2.86
C VAL A 51 -8.71 0.37 4.01
N ASP A 52 -8.35 -0.89 3.87
CA ASP A 52 -7.75 -1.67 4.95
C ASP A 52 -6.27 -1.92 4.76
N LEU A 53 -5.81 -1.97 3.52
CA LEU A 53 -4.41 -2.19 3.17
C LEU A 53 -4.04 -1.27 2.02
N MET A 54 -2.87 -0.64 2.15
CA MET A 54 -2.36 0.24 1.11
C MET A 54 -0.91 -0.10 0.80
N THR A 55 -0.58 -0.16 -0.50
CA THR A 55 0.81 -0.20 -0.97
C THR A 55 1.06 1.09 -1.73
N ILE A 56 2.10 1.82 -1.35
CA ILE A 56 2.37 3.15 -1.90
C ILE A 56 3.82 3.25 -2.36
N ASP A 57 4.00 3.51 -3.66
CA ASP A 57 5.33 3.77 -4.22
C ASP A 57 5.84 5.13 -3.73
N LEU A 58 7.07 5.16 -3.22
CA LEU A 58 7.69 6.40 -2.74
C LEU A 58 8.17 7.29 -3.88
N ASN A 59 8.48 6.71 -5.04
CA ASN A 59 9.12 7.43 -6.15
C ASN A 59 8.13 7.78 -7.24
N MET A 60 7.22 8.71 -6.94
CA MET A 60 6.24 9.21 -7.90
C MET A 60 6.48 10.67 -8.21
N PRO A 61 6.28 11.12 -9.45
CA PRO A 61 6.34 12.54 -9.76
C PRO A 61 5.19 13.30 -9.07
N GLY A 62 5.46 14.53 -8.67
CA GLY A 62 4.50 15.35 -7.96
C GLY A 62 4.54 15.09 -6.47
N MET A 63 3.42 14.68 -5.88
CA MET A 63 3.36 14.37 -4.44
C MET A 63 4.19 13.14 -4.13
N ASP A 64 5.15 13.23 -3.22
CA ASP A 64 5.95 12.07 -2.85
C ASP A 64 5.12 11.07 -2.02
N GLY A 65 5.53 9.80 -2.09
CA GLY A 65 4.77 8.73 -1.47
C GLY A 65 4.66 8.81 0.04
N LEU A 66 5.68 9.36 0.71
CA LEU A 66 5.64 9.49 2.17
C LEU A 66 4.63 10.56 2.61
N THR A 67 4.57 11.69 1.91
CA THR A 67 3.56 12.72 2.15
C THR A 67 2.16 12.15 1.94
N LEU A 68 1.95 11.44 0.84
CA LEU A 68 0.68 10.80 0.55
C LEU A 68 0.31 9.77 1.63
N ALA A 69 1.27 8.93 2.03
CA ALA A 69 1.03 7.92 3.06
C ALA A 69 0.60 8.55 4.38
N THR A 70 1.21 9.67 4.75
CA THR A 70 0.85 10.39 5.97
C THR A 70 -0.60 10.91 5.91
N GLN A 71 -1.00 11.46 4.77
CA GLN A 71 -2.37 11.93 4.58
C GLN A 71 -3.37 10.78 4.60
N LEU A 72 -3.06 9.68 3.93
CA LEU A 72 -3.91 8.51 3.91
C LEU A 72 -4.01 7.85 5.29
N GLN A 73 -2.93 7.85 6.05
CA GLN A 73 -2.96 7.33 7.42
C GLN A 73 -3.88 8.17 8.30
N HIS A 74 -3.87 9.47 8.12
CA HIS A 74 -4.76 10.37 8.85
C HIS A 74 -6.23 10.10 8.50
N ASN A 75 -6.53 9.89 7.22
CA ASN A 75 -7.89 9.64 6.74
C ASN A 75 -8.36 8.21 7.05
N HIS A 76 -7.44 7.26 7.14
CA HIS A 76 -7.73 5.84 7.35
C HIS A 76 -6.84 5.29 8.47
N PRO A 77 -7.11 5.69 9.74
CA PRO A 77 -6.18 5.41 10.84
C PRO A 77 -6.03 3.93 11.18
N THR A 78 -6.94 3.08 10.74
CA THR A 78 -6.86 1.63 10.98
C THR A 78 -6.26 0.86 9.81
N ALA A 79 -5.95 1.53 8.70
CA ALA A 79 -5.38 0.87 7.53
C ALA A 79 -3.92 0.49 7.76
N HIS A 80 -3.51 -0.64 7.19
CA HIS A 80 -2.11 -1.02 7.10
C HIS A 80 -1.50 -0.37 5.87
N ILE A 81 -0.43 0.38 6.05
CA ILE A 81 0.26 1.07 4.96
C ILE A 81 1.65 0.47 4.80
N THR A 82 1.99 0.06 3.59
CA THR A 82 3.31 -0.43 3.23
C THR A 82 3.88 0.44 2.14
N LEU A 83 5.06 1.00 2.38
CA LEU A 83 5.76 1.82 1.42
C LEU A 83 6.65 0.93 0.55
N ILE A 84 6.71 1.23 -0.74
CA ILE A 84 7.49 0.45 -1.71
C ILE A 84 8.46 1.39 -2.42
N THR A 85 9.74 1.00 -2.52
CA THR A 85 10.74 1.83 -3.18
C THR A 85 11.87 1.00 -3.77
N ALA A 86 12.42 1.47 -4.91
CA ALA A 86 13.64 0.91 -5.50
C ALA A 86 14.89 1.47 -4.83
N ASN A 87 14.77 2.60 -4.14
CA ASN A 87 15.90 3.32 -3.57
C ASN A 87 15.73 3.44 -2.06
N ILE A 88 16.33 2.52 -1.32
CA ILE A 88 16.21 2.47 0.13
C ILE A 88 17.09 3.54 0.77
N GLN A 89 16.48 4.48 1.47
CA GLN A 89 17.17 5.45 2.30
C GLN A 89 16.82 5.16 3.75
N GLU A 90 17.85 5.04 4.59
CA GLU A 90 17.67 4.66 5.99
C GLU A 90 16.79 5.67 6.74
N SER A 91 16.95 6.96 6.47
CA SER A 91 16.13 7.99 7.12
C SER A 91 14.64 7.83 6.80
N VAL A 92 14.30 7.47 5.55
CA VAL A 92 12.92 7.23 5.14
C VAL A 92 12.38 5.95 5.79
N ARG A 93 13.20 4.90 5.83
CA ARG A 93 12.84 3.65 6.48
C ARG A 93 12.52 3.85 7.96
N GLN A 94 13.36 4.64 8.65
CA GLN A 94 13.13 4.95 10.07
C GLN A 94 11.84 5.75 10.27
N ARG A 95 11.56 6.70 9.40
CA ARG A 95 10.32 7.48 9.47
C ARG A 95 9.09 6.59 9.24
N ALA A 96 9.16 5.68 8.30
CA ALA A 96 8.08 4.73 8.05
C ALA A 96 7.84 3.85 9.27
N ALA A 97 8.90 3.30 9.86
CA ALA A 97 8.79 2.47 11.05
C ALA A 97 8.22 3.25 12.23
N ALA A 98 8.65 4.49 12.43
CA ALA A 98 8.14 5.35 13.50
C ALA A 98 6.65 5.63 13.34
N ALA A 99 6.15 5.68 12.11
CA ALA A 99 4.73 5.88 11.82
C ALA A 99 3.93 4.57 11.82
N GLY A 100 4.57 3.44 12.07
CA GLY A 100 3.90 2.13 12.05
C GLY A 100 3.65 1.58 10.66
N MET A 101 4.36 2.08 9.66
CA MET A 101 4.20 1.64 8.28
C MET A 101 5.21 0.55 7.93
N GLY A 102 4.80 -0.39 7.06
CA GLY A 102 5.70 -1.38 6.50
C GLY A 102 6.55 -0.81 5.37
N PHE A 103 7.54 -1.58 4.94
CA PHE A 103 8.49 -1.13 3.94
C PHE A 103 8.94 -2.32 3.08
N ILE A 104 8.84 -2.18 1.76
CA ILE A 104 9.25 -3.21 0.81
C ILE A 104 10.19 -2.61 -0.22
N ALA A 105 11.32 -3.30 -0.45
CA ALA A 105 12.25 -2.93 -1.51
C ALA A 105 11.78 -3.49 -2.85
N LYS A 106 11.88 -2.68 -3.92
CA LYS A 106 11.64 -3.20 -5.28
C LYS A 106 12.86 -4.02 -5.73
N PRO A 107 12.65 -5.03 -6.57
CA PRO A 107 11.38 -5.46 -7.15
C PRO A 107 10.52 -6.19 -6.12
N VAL A 108 9.22 -5.97 -6.17
CA VAL A 108 8.28 -6.70 -5.33
C VAL A 108 8.29 -8.18 -5.72
N SER A 109 8.11 -9.03 -4.73
CA SER A 109 8.07 -10.48 -4.93
C SER A 109 6.81 -11.05 -4.31
N THR A 110 6.51 -12.29 -4.65
CA THR A 110 5.41 -13.01 -3.99
C THR A 110 5.63 -13.00 -2.48
N ASP A 111 6.85 -13.28 -2.02
CA ASP A 111 7.15 -13.38 -0.59
C ASP A 111 6.96 -12.04 0.12
N SER A 112 7.41 -10.92 -0.49
CA SER A 112 7.26 -9.61 0.15
C SER A 112 5.80 -9.19 0.24
N ILE A 113 5.00 -9.47 -0.78
CA ILE A 113 3.58 -9.17 -0.76
C ILE A 113 2.85 -10.08 0.25
N LEU A 114 3.16 -11.36 0.28
CA LEU A 114 2.55 -12.28 1.26
C LEU A 114 2.85 -11.86 2.69
N ALA A 115 4.06 -11.38 2.98
CA ALA A 115 4.40 -10.86 4.30
C ALA A 115 3.55 -9.65 4.66
N CYS A 116 3.31 -8.75 3.69
CA CYS A 116 2.45 -7.59 3.86
C CYS A 116 1.01 -8.02 4.19
N LEU A 117 0.47 -8.99 3.45
CA LEU A 117 -0.89 -9.50 3.67
C LEU A 117 -1.01 -10.19 5.03
N SER A 118 0.02 -10.94 5.44
CA SER A 118 0.03 -11.61 6.75
C SER A 118 0.02 -10.61 7.89
N ALA A 119 0.72 -9.49 7.75
CA ALA A 119 0.71 -8.43 8.77
C ALA A 119 -0.69 -7.87 8.97
N LEU A 120 -1.44 -7.67 7.88
CA LEU A 120 -2.83 -7.24 7.95
C LEU A 120 -3.70 -8.28 8.66
N GLU A 121 -3.59 -9.54 8.25
CA GLU A 121 -4.39 -10.62 8.83
C GLU A 121 -4.11 -10.80 10.31
N ASN A 122 -2.84 -10.73 10.72
CA ASN A 122 -2.44 -10.89 12.11
C ASN A 122 -2.99 -9.77 12.99
N SER A 123 -3.06 -8.55 12.49
CA SER A 123 -3.57 -7.43 13.25
C SER A 123 -5.08 -7.51 13.48
N ARG A 124 -5.76 -8.36 12.72
CA ARG A 124 -7.22 -8.54 12.82
C ARG A 124 -7.62 -9.82 13.55
N ALA A 125 -6.64 -10.63 13.94
CA ALA A 125 -6.89 -11.90 14.63
C ALA A 125 -7.31 -11.70 16.12
#